data_84f6ba5ea9c72e5ff507d8b9e4705f29
#
_entry.id   84f6ba5ea9c72e5ff507d8b9e4705f29
#
_cell.length_a   1.000
_cell.length_b   1.000
_cell.length_c   1.000
_cell.angle_alpha   90.00
_cell.angle_beta   90.00
_cell.angle_gamma   90.00
#
_symmetry.space_group_name_H-M   'P 1'
#
loop_
_entity.id
_entity.type
_entity.pdbx_description
1 polymer ?
#
loop_
_entity_poly.entity_id
_entity_poly.type
_entity_poly.pdbx_seq_one_letter_code
_entity_poly.pdbx_strand_id
1 'polypeptide(L)'
;MLNRFFTLCALVCLHVSVAAYAKVVPATDAGYVYTGRIDFANASAPYLTWPGSSVKARFSGESLSVTLKDDNGKNYYNVIVDGNDAFPFVIEAKQGEHTYWISNTLGAGEHTVEIYKRTEGEEGGTHFLGISIDDDAALLAPQARPTRRIEIYGDSISSGMGNVAPHNAGDGLPRDKNHYLSYGAITARALNAELHTISQSGIGIMVSWFNFIMPQFYDQLSAVGNNDSQWDFSTWTPQVVVINLMQNDSWLVPDPKRISPTPTEPQIIAAYQAFVKSVRAEYPNAQIVCALGSMDATKAGSSWPGYVEAAVSNLTNEGDSRLSTVVFPFNGYGQHPRVNQHTSNAELLTQAIQQVTGWR
;
A
#
# COMPACT_ATOMS: atom_id res chain seq x y z
N MET A 1 -62.65 21.64 56.21
CA MET A 1 -61.89 20.63 55.39
C MET A 1 -61.56 21.25 54.06
N LEU A 2 -60.29 21.63 53.85
CA LEU A 2 -59.86 22.40 52.68
C LEU A 2 -59.07 21.46 51.80
N ASN A 3 -59.65 21.02 50.64
CA ASN A 3 -59.00 20.22 49.66
C ASN A 3 -58.10 21.12 48.77
N ARG A 4 -56.80 20.93 48.86
CA ARG A 4 -55.85 21.54 47.92
C ARG A 4 -55.60 20.57 46.76
N PHE A 5 -56.03 20.95 45.58
CA PHE A 5 -55.61 20.29 44.29
C PHE A 5 -54.23 20.79 43.90
N PHE A 6 -53.25 19.91 43.83
CA PHE A 6 -51.98 20.17 43.22
C PHE A 6 -52.08 19.77 41.73
N THR A 7 -52.02 20.75 40.82
CA THR A 7 -51.93 20.55 39.40
C THR A 7 -50.45 20.34 39.05
N LEU A 8 -50.10 19.13 38.64
CA LEU A 8 -48.76 18.77 38.16
C LEU A 8 -48.67 19.13 36.65
N CYS A 9 -47.95 20.22 36.30
CA CYS A 9 -47.60 20.54 34.94
C CYS A 9 -46.44 19.65 34.50
N ALA A 10 -46.72 18.65 33.68
CA ALA A 10 -45.69 17.87 33.00
C ALA A 10 -45.13 18.66 31.81
N LEU A 11 -43.88 19.09 31.91
CA LEU A 11 -43.16 19.70 30.81
C LEU A 11 -42.75 18.57 29.84
N VAL A 12 -43.43 18.45 28.72
CA VAL A 12 -43.03 17.56 27.62
C VAL A 12 -41.92 18.26 26.82
N CYS A 13 -40.66 17.91 27.06
CA CYS A 13 -39.58 18.30 26.18
C CYS A 13 -39.74 17.54 24.87
N LEU A 14 -40.25 18.19 23.83
CA LEU A 14 -40.11 17.68 22.46
C LEU A 14 -38.64 17.73 22.08
N HIS A 15 -37.99 16.57 22.04
CA HIS A 15 -36.73 16.41 21.38
C HIS A 15 -37.02 16.39 19.85
N VAL A 16 -36.86 17.53 19.21
CA VAL A 16 -36.84 17.60 17.76
C VAL A 16 -35.48 17.01 17.35
N SER A 17 -35.46 15.73 16.97
CA SER A 17 -34.32 15.14 16.27
C SER A 17 -34.24 15.82 14.93
N VAL A 18 -33.38 16.81 14.78
CA VAL A 18 -32.97 17.32 13.48
C VAL A 18 -32.20 16.17 12.84
N ALA A 19 -32.76 15.59 11.79
CA ALA A 19 -32.00 14.68 10.94
C ALA A 19 -30.82 15.49 10.39
N ALA A 20 -29.63 15.23 10.87
CA ALA A 20 -28.43 15.82 10.30
C ALA A 20 -28.31 15.30 8.86
N TYR A 21 -28.54 16.17 7.89
CA TYR A 21 -28.25 15.87 6.50
C TYR A 21 -26.73 15.81 6.34
N ALA A 22 -26.21 14.72 5.79
CA ALA A 22 -24.80 14.59 5.53
C ALA A 22 -24.48 15.18 4.15
N LYS A 23 -23.57 16.15 4.12
CA LYS A 23 -23.06 16.75 2.90
C LYS A 23 -22.09 15.79 2.23
N VAL A 24 -22.38 15.43 0.98
CA VAL A 24 -21.45 14.64 0.15
C VAL A 24 -20.38 15.56 -0.43
N VAL A 25 -19.11 15.22 -0.19
CA VAL A 25 -17.95 15.86 -0.79
C VAL A 25 -17.42 14.92 -1.89
N PRO A 26 -17.60 15.28 -3.18
CA PRO A 26 -17.26 14.39 -4.29
C PRO A 26 -15.74 14.20 -4.41
N ALA A 27 -15.31 13.10 -5.03
CA ALA A 27 -13.91 12.78 -5.26
C ALA A 27 -13.12 13.85 -6.05
N THR A 28 -13.82 14.75 -6.75
CA THR A 28 -13.24 15.87 -7.51
C THR A 28 -12.85 17.08 -6.64
N ASP A 29 -13.18 17.09 -5.35
CA ASP A 29 -12.85 18.21 -4.47
C ASP A 29 -11.33 18.35 -4.31
N ALA A 30 -10.84 19.60 -4.42
CA ALA A 30 -9.41 19.90 -4.36
C ALA A 30 -8.79 19.72 -2.96
N GLY A 31 -9.60 19.49 -1.93
CA GLY A 31 -9.16 19.18 -0.57
C GLY A 31 -8.63 17.75 -0.41
N TYR A 32 -8.84 16.86 -1.39
CA TYR A 32 -8.26 15.52 -1.34
C TYR A 32 -6.81 15.48 -1.81
N VAL A 33 -6.00 14.66 -1.13
CA VAL A 33 -4.64 14.30 -1.52
C VAL A 33 -4.59 12.81 -1.81
N TYR A 34 -4.31 12.46 -3.06
CA TYR A 34 -4.17 11.07 -3.50
C TYR A 34 -2.69 10.65 -3.47
N THR A 35 -2.41 9.43 -3.00
CA THR A 35 -1.07 8.83 -2.98
C THR A 35 -1.15 7.45 -3.65
N GLY A 36 -0.14 7.13 -4.47
CA GLY A 36 -0.09 5.91 -5.28
C GLY A 36 -0.30 6.20 -6.76
N ARG A 37 -0.19 5.17 -7.58
CA ARG A 37 -0.58 5.23 -9.00
C ARG A 37 -2.11 5.10 -9.08
N ILE A 38 -2.78 6.23 -9.19
CA ILE A 38 -4.24 6.32 -9.23
C ILE A 38 -4.67 6.62 -10.67
N ASP A 39 -5.62 5.87 -11.18
CA ASP A 39 -6.22 6.15 -12.49
C ASP A 39 -7.34 7.18 -12.35
N PHE A 40 -7.13 8.35 -12.96
CA PHE A 40 -8.05 9.47 -13.01
C PHE A 40 -8.79 9.58 -14.35
N ALA A 41 -8.86 8.52 -15.17
CA ALA A 41 -9.65 8.54 -16.41
C ALA A 41 -11.10 8.98 -16.15
N ASN A 42 -11.65 8.65 -15.00
CA ASN A 42 -12.87 9.25 -14.45
C ASN A 42 -12.54 10.04 -13.17
N ALA A 43 -12.38 11.34 -13.29
CA ALA A 43 -12.06 12.22 -12.16
C ALA A 43 -13.11 12.18 -11.03
N SER A 44 -14.37 11.85 -11.33
CA SER A 44 -15.44 11.71 -10.32
C SER A 44 -15.41 10.37 -9.59
N ALA A 45 -14.59 9.44 -10.04
CA ALA A 45 -14.46 8.10 -9.47
C ALA A 45 -13.03 7.57 -9.69
N PRO A 46 -11.99 8.20 -9.10
CA PRO A 46 -10.61 7.74 -9.19
C PRO A 46 -10.48 6.27 -8.80
N TYR A 47 -9.68 5.51 -9.57
CA TYR A 47 -9.59 4.07 -9.41
C TYR A 47 -8.29 3.67 -8.71
N LEU A 48 -8.43 3.02 -7.55
CA LEU A 48 -7.35 2.58 -6.66
C LEU A 48 -7.14 1.08 -6.81
N THR A 49 -5.98 0.68 -7.34
CA THR A 49 -5.69 -0.74 -7.60
C THR A 49 -4.47 -1.26 -6.82
N TRP A 50 -3.45 -0.42 -6.63
CA TRP A 50 -2.21 -0.81 -5.97
C TRP A 50 -2.35 -0.85 -4.45
N PRO A 51 -1.63 -1.75 -3.74
CA PRO A 51 -1.56 -1.73 -2.29
C PRO A 51 -0.92 -0.42 -1.82
N GLY A 52 -1.44 0.16 -0.75
CA GLY A 52 -0.96 1.44 -0.25
C GLY A 52 -1.51 2.67 -0.98
N SER A 53 -2.31 2.51 -2.04
CA SER A 53 -3.07 3.62 -2.59
C SER A 53 -3.91 4.26 -1.50
N SER A 54 -3.83 5.58 -1.34
CA SER A 54 -4.58 6.26 -0.29
C SER A 54 -5.17 7.59 -0.72
N VAL A 55 -6.23 7.98 -0.01
CA VAL A 55 -6.88 9.29 -0.13
C VAL A 55 -6.87 9.95 1.24
N LYS A 56 -6.32 11.16 1.31
CA LYS A 56 -6.26 11.96 2.54
C LYS A 56 -7.10 13.21 2.41
N ALA A 57 -7.70 13.63 3.50
CA ALA A 57 -8.40 14.90 3.60
C ALA A 57 -8.29 15.49 5.01
N ARG A 58 -8.48 16.81 5.10
CA ARG A 58 -8.81 17.51 6.34
C ARG A 58 -10.23 18.04 6.20
N PHE A 59 -10.99 17.94 7.26
CA PHE A 59 -12.39 18.39 7.28
C PHE A 59 -12.77 18.95 8.65
N SER A 60 -13.85 19.70 8.71
CA SER A 60 -14.51 20.10 9.97
C SER A 60 -15.75 19.23 10.22
N GLY A 61 -16.24 19.22 11.45
CA GLY A 61 -17.48 18.53 11.82
C GLY A 61 -17.25 17.29 12.67
N GLU A 62 -18.34 16.60 13.06
CA GLU A 62 -18.33 15.49 14.01
C GLU A 62 -18.61 14.13 13.35
N SER A 63 -19.08 14.15 12.07
CA SER A 63 -19.47 12.93 11.38
C SER A 63 -18.60 12.67 10.14
N LEU A 64 -18.42 11.39 9.84
CA LEU A 64 -17.67 10.94 8.68
C LEU A 64 -18.25 9.62 8.15
N SER A 65 -18.49 9.55 6.87
CA SER A 65 -18.64 8.29 6.12
C SER A 65 -17.85 8.32 4.82
N VAL A 66 -17.55 7.14 4.27
CA VAL A 66 -16.76 6.95 3.05
C VAL A 66 -17.60 6.19 2.03
N THR A 67 -17.67 6.69 0.80
CA THR A 67 -18.37 5.98 -0.30
C THR A 67 -17.35 5.41 -1.26
N LEU A 68 -17.42 4.09 -1.43
CA LEU A 68 -16.57 3.30 -2.33
C LEU A 68 -17.44 2.49 -3.28
N LYS A 69 -16.91 2.24 -4.49
CA LYS A 69 -17.47 1.27 -5.42
C LYS A 69 -16.41 0.23 -5.71
N ASP A 70 -16.55 -0.95 -5.12
CA ASP A 70 -15.57 -2.04 -5.19
C ASP A 70 -15.93 -3.05 -6.28
N ASP A 71 -14.92 -3.57 -6.99
CA ASP A 71 -15.14 -4.49 -8.11
C ASP A 71 -15.63 -5.86 -7.64
N ASN A 72 -14.99 -6.43 -6.61
CA ASN A 72 -15.11 -7.84 -6.27
C ASN A 72 -15.63 -8.10 -4.86
N GLY A 73 -15.75 -7.07 -4.01
CA GLY A 73 -16.10 -7.24 -2.59
C GLY A 73 -15.02 -7.95 -1.78
N LYS A 74 -13.74 -7.77 -2.16
CA LYS A 74 -12.60 -8.43 -1.52
C LYS A 74 -11.56 -7.45 -0.98
N ASN A 75 -11.70 -6.16 -1.28
CA ASN A 75 -10.75 -5.16 -0.81
C ASN A 75 -11.01 -4.77 0.64
N TYR A 76 -9.92 -4.44 1.33
CA TYR A 76 -9.92 -3.95 2.71
C TYR A 76 -9.23 -2.60 2.78
N TYR A 77 -9.76 -1.72 3.62
CA TYR A 77 -9.24 -0.37 3.84
C TYR A 77 -9.03 -0.10 5.32
N ASN A 78 -7.93 0.56 5.68
CA ASN A 78 -7.83 1.26 6.95
C ASN A 78 -8.35 2.69 6.76
N VAL A 79 -9.29 3.13 7.57
CA VAL A 79 -9.69 4.53 7.69
C VAL A 79 -9.10 5.06 8.99
N ILE A 80 -8.10 5.89 8.88
CA ILE A 80 -7.32 6.43 9.99
C ILE A 80 -7.78 7.86 10.19
N VAL A 81 -8.40 8.12 11.34
CA VAL A 81 -8.87 9.45 11.72
C VAL A 81 -7.90 10.03 12.74
N ASP A 82 -7.51 11.29 12.56
CA ASP A 82 -6.61 12.06 13.44
C ASP A 82 -5.29 11.36 13.75
N GLY A 83 -4.78 10.61 12.74
CA GLY A 83 -3.53 9.89 12.87
C GLY A 83 -3.57 8.70 13.83
N ASN A 84 -4.75 8.27 14.30
CA ASN A 84 -4.89 7.10 15.18
C ASN A 84 -4.76 5.79 14.38
N ASP A 85 -3.55 5.47 13.98
CA ASP A 85 -3.22 4.27 13.20
C ASP A 85 -3.14 2.99 14.04
N ALA A 86 -3.10 3.12 15.37
CA ALA A 86 -3.18 1.98 16.28
C ALA A 86 -4.58 1.32 16.29
N PHE A 87 -5.63 2.10 16.00
CA PHE A 87 -7.02 1.64 16.00
C PHE A 87 -7.78 2.21 14.78
N PRO A 88 -7.40 1.84 13.55
CA PRO A 88 -8.11 2.30 12.36
C PRO A 88 -9.49 1.66 12.26
N PHE A 89 -10.45 2.37 11.68
CA PHE A 89 -11.64 1.71 11.18
C PHE A 89 -11.28 0.83 10.00
N VAL A 90 -11.72 -0.43 10.01
CA VAL A 90 -11.48 -1.34 8.91
C VAL A 90 -12.74 -1.46 8.07
N ILE A 91 -12.68 -1.01 6.82
CA ILE A 91 -13.72 -1.28 5.83
C ILE A 91 -13.42 -2.62 5.17
N GLU A 92 -14.35 -3.56 5.27
CA GLU A 92 -14.48 -4.72 4.40
C GLU A 92 -15.38 -4.30 3.23
N ALA A 93 -14.77 -4.03 2.08
CA ALA A 93 -15.50 -3.51 0.93
C ALA A 93 -16.45 -4.57 0.38
N LYS A 94 -17.69 -4.16 0.09
CA LYS A 94 -18.70 -4.99 -0.59
C LYS A 94 -18.68 -4.67 -2.07
N GLN A 95 -18.96 -5.66 -2.90
CA GLN A 95 -19.06 -5.45 -4.35
C GLN A 95 -20.12 -4.41 -4.70
N GLY A 96 -19.77 -3.50 -5.59
CA GLY A 96 -20.62 -2.39 -6.01
C GLY A 96 -20.44 -1.15 -5.13
N GLU A 97 -21.36 -0.20 -5.25
CA GLU A 97 -21.31 1.08 -4.54
C GLU A 97 -21.93 0.96 -3.15
N HIS A 98 -21.15 1.33 -2.13
CA HIS A 98 -21.58 1.32 -0.74
C HIS A 98 -20.99 2.51 0.02
N THR A 99 -21.80 3.06 0.93
CA THR A 99 -21.36 4.06 1.91
C THR A 99 -21.09 3.37 3.24
N TYR A 100 -19.90 3.60 3.78
CA TYR A 100 -19.41 3.03 5.03
C TYR A 100 -19.40 4.11 6.08
N TRP A 101 -20.18 3.89 7.13
CA TRP A 101 -20.24 4.79 8.27
C TRP A 101 -19.00 4.62 9.15
N ILE A 102 -18.30 5.71 9.43
CA ILE A 102 -17.07 5.70 10.22
C ILE A 102 -17.36 6.20 11.64
N SER A 103 -17.91 7.41 11.77
CA SER A 103 -18.22 8.00 13.08
C SER A 103 -19.25 9.11 12.96
N ASN A 104 -19.95 9.41 14.06
CA ASN A 104 -20.76 10.61 14.26
C ASN A 104 -20.44 11.31 15.61
N THR A 105 -19.31 10.99 16.18
CA THR A 105 -18.90 11.45 17.51
C THR A 105 -17.41 11.76 17.56
N LEU A 106 -16.86 12.31 16.44
CA LEU A 106 -15.45 12.69 16.42
C LEU A 106 -15.14 13.87 17.36
N GLY A 107 -16.19 14.63 17.74
CA GLY A 107 -16.06 15.89 18.44
C GLY A 107 -16.10 17.09 17.47
N ALA A 108 -16.44 18.26 18.02
CA ALA A 108 -16.43 19.47 17.20
C ALA A 108 -14.98 19.91 16.90
N GLY A 109 -14.71 20.25 15.65
CA GLY A 109 -13.41 20.78 15.28
C GLY A 109 -12.90 20.33 13.91
N GLU A 110 -11.59 20.44 13.75
CA GLU A 110 -10.89 19.99 12.56
C GLU A 110 -10.38 18.57 12.74
N HIS A 111 -10.57 17.75 11.74
CA HIS A 111 -10.13 16.35 11.69
C HIS A 111 -9.32 16.06 10.46
N THR A 112 -8.53 15.00 10.53
CA THR A 112 -7.84 14.40 9.39
C THR A 112 -8.40 13.01 9.13
N VAL A 113 -8.44 12.59 7.87
CA VAL A 113 -8.74 11.23 7.48
C VAL A 113 -7.75 10.73 6.45
N GLU A 114 -7.31 9.49 6.58
CA GLU A 114 -6.61 8.73 5.55
C GLU A 114 -7.38 7.43 5.27
N ILE A 115 -7.82 7.26 4.04
CA ILE A 115 -8.46 6.05 3.53
C ILE A 115 -7.37 5.28 2.77
N TYR A 116 -6.88 4.19 3.34
CA TYR A 116 -5.68 3.48 2.90
C TYR A 116 -6.00 2.06 2.45
N LYS A 117 -5.71 1.72 1.19
CA LYS A 117 -5.93 0.38 0.62
C LYS A 117 -4.95 -0.62 1.23
N ARG A 118 -5.48 -1.67 1.88
CA ARG A 118 -4.69 -2.73 2.53
C ARG A 118 -4.26 -3.81 1.55
N THR A 119 -5.11 -4.11 0.58
CA THR A 119 -5.05 -5.23 -0.36
C THR A 119 -4.38 -4.83 -1.68
N GLU A 120 -3.94 -5.82 -2.43
CA GLU A 120 -3.29 -5.66 -3.73
C GLU A 120 -4.27 -5.78 -4.91
N GLY A 121 -3.76 -5.80 -6.15
CA GLY A 121 -4.58 -5.88 -7.35
C GLY A 121 -5.27 -7.22 -7.56
N GLU A 122 -4.82 -8.30 -6.92
CA GLU A 122 -5.47 -9.62 -6.96
C GLU A 122 -6.92 -9.57 -6.42
N GLU A 123 -7.19 -8.71 -5.46
CA GLU A 123 -8.53 -8.48 -4.91
C GLU A 123 -9.39 -7.58 -5.79
N GLY A 124 -8.83 -7.03 -6.87
CA GLY A 124 -9.48 -6.06 -7.74
C GLY A 124 -9.19 -4.62 -7.32
N GLY A 125 -9.86 -3.69 -7.98
CA GLY A 125 -9.75 -2.27 -7.69
C GLY A 125 -11.01 -1.72 -7.03
N THR A 126 -10.91 -0.46 -6.65
CA THR A 126 -12.01 0.26 -5.99
C THR A 126 -12.03 1.68 -6.49
N HIS A 127 -13.18 2.17 -6.88
CA HIS A 127 -13.40 3.59 -7.14
C HIS A 127 -13.71 4.32 -5.83
N PHE A 128 -12.99 5.40 -5.58
CA PHE A 128 -13.30 6.33 -4.51
C PHE A 128 -14.33 7.35 -5.01
N LEU A 129 -15.48 7.45 -4.34
CA LEU A 129 -16.58 8.34 -4.76
C LEU A 129 -16.71 9.58 -3.88
N GLY A 130 -16.00 9.62 -2.75
CA GLY A 130 -15.99 10.75 -1.85
C GLY A 130 -16.25 10.38 -0.40
N ILE A 131 -16.37 11.39 0.44
CA ILE A 131 -16.80 11.25 1.85
C ILE A 131 -18.10 12.01 2.06
N SER A 132 -18.81 11.67 3.14
CA SER A 132 -19.89 12.52 3.65
C SER A 132 -19.53 12.99 5.07
N ILE A 133 -19.79 14.26 5.30
CA ILE A 133 -19.54 15.00 6.55
C ILE A 133 -20.78 15.75 6.95
N ASP A 134 -20.79 16.46 8.06
CA ASP A 134 -21.94 17.28 8.50
C ASP A 134 -22.29 18.32 7.45
N ASP A 135 -23.57 18.73 7.40
CA ASP A 135 -24.11 19.59 6.35
C ASP A 135 -23.46 21.00 6.32
N ASP A 136 -23.10 21.51 7.48
CA ASP A 136 -22.41 22.79 7.67
C ASP A 136 -20.88 22.68 7.63
N ALA A 137 -20.36 21.47 7.46
CA ALA A 137 -18.93 21.18 7.40
C ALA A 137 -18.33 21.42 6.00
N ALA A 138 -16.99 21.43 5.94
CA ALA A 138 -16.25 21.57 4.69
C ALA A 138 -14.93 20.80 4.72
N LEU A 139 -14.41 20.44 3.54
CA LEU A 139 -13.00 20.11 3.43
C LEU A 139 -12.16 21.36 3.68
N LEU A 140 -11.07 21.17 4.37
CA LEU A 140 -10.08 22.20 4.68
C LEU A 140 -8.89 22.07 3.71
N ALA A 141 -8.03 23.09 3.69
CA ALA A 141 -6.82 23.04 2.89
C ALA A 141 -6.02 21.75 3.21
N PRO A 142 -5.55 21.02 2.20
CA PRO A 142 -4.85 19.76 2.43
C PRO A 142 -3.53 19.96 3.16
N GLN A 143 -3.08 18.93 3.87
CA GLN A 143 -1.73 18.93 4.45
C GLN A 143 -0.68 18.92 3.35
N ALA A 144 0.46 19.55 3.62
CA ALA A 144 1.61 19.50 2.73
C ALA A 144 2.08 18.04 2.56
N ARG A 145 2.41 17.67 1.33
CA ARG A 145 2.98 16.35 1.04
C ARG A 145 4.41 16.23 1.58
N PRO A 146 4.84 15.05 2.02
CA PRO A 146 6.25 14.76 2.23
C PRO A 146 7.06 15.07 0.97
N THR A 147 8.27 15.59 1.15
CA THR A 147 9.19 15.84 0.03
C THR A 147 10.06 14.65 -0.31
N ARG A 148 10.15 13.66 0.60
CA ARG A 148 10.82 12.39 0.38
C ARG A 148 9.87 11.43 -0.31
N ARG A 149 10.37 10.64 -1.26
CA ARG A 149 9.58 9.72 -2.06
C ARG A 149 10.30 8.40 -2.24
N ILE A 150 9.59 7.32 -1.96
CA ILE A 150 10.07 5.95 -2.09
C ILE A 150 9.13 5.20 -3.02
N GLU A 151 9.67 4.47 -4.00
CA GLU A 151 8.91 3.50 -4.79
C GLU A 151 9.43 2.09 -4.52
N ILE A 152 8.52 1.12 -4.40
CA ILE A 152 8.87 -0.29 -4.15
C ILE A 152 8.31 -1.14 -5.28
N TYR A 153 9.18 -1.93 -5.90
CA TYR A 153 8.82 -3.05 -6.77
C TYR A 153 8.99 -4.34 -5.98
N GLY A 154 7.92 -5.13 -5.87
CA GLY A 154 7.95 -6.30 -5.03
C GLY A 154 6.88 -7.34 -5.31
N ASP A 155 6.88 -8.37 -4.49
CA ASP A 155 5.93 -9.47 -4.52
C ASP A 155 4.96 -9.42 -3.33
N SER A 156 4.46 -10.59 -2.92
CA SER A 156 3.56 -10.74 -1.78
C SER A 156 4.10 -10.19 -0.46
N ILE A 157 5.43 -10.25 -0.25
CA ILE A 157 6.07 -9.71 0.96
C ILE A 157 5.90 -8.20 0.99
N SER A 158 6.08 -7.53 -0.14
CA SER A 158 5.89 -6.08 -0.27
C SER A 158 4.42 -5.68 -0.19
N SER A 159 3.51 -6.50 -0.73
CA SER A 159 2.05 -6.31 -0.60
C SER A 159 1.55 -6.45 0.84
N GLY A 160 2.30 -7.11 1.73
CA GLY A 160 1.87 -7.40 3.10
C GLY A 160 0.89 -8.57 3.18
N MET A 161 1.04 -9.57 2.29
CA MET A 161 0.21 -10.76 2.27
C MET A 161 0.26 -11.50 3.60
N GLY A 162 -0.91 -11.76 4.20
CA GLY A 162 -1.04 -12.55 5.42
C GLY A 162 -0.35 -11.97 6.66
N ASN A 163 0.12 -10.73 6.62
CA ASN A 163 0.95 -10.19 7.70
C ASN A 163 0.22 -10.00 9.04
N VAL A 164 -1.12 -9.90 9.03
CA VAL A 164 -1.93 -9.85 10.26
C VAL A 164 -2.61 -11.19 10.58
N ALA A 165 -2.35 -12.24 9.81
CA ALA A 165 -2.83 -13.58 10.13
C ALA A 165 -2.17 -14.12 11.43
N PRO A 166 -2.85 -14.99 12.18
CA PRO A 166 -2.21 -15.71 13.29
C PRO A 166 -0.95 -16.46 12.81
N HIS A 167 0.04 -16.60 13.70
CA HIS A 167 1.36 -17.17 13.34
C HIS A 167 1.27 -18.52 12.61
N ASN A 168 0.38 -19.40 13.05
CA ASN A 168 0.23 -20.75 12.49
C ASN A 168 -0.92 -20.88 11.48
N ALA A 169 -1.56 -19.78 11.08
CA ALA A 169 -2.63 -19.82 10.10
C ALA A 169 -2.09 -19.70 8.67
N GLY A 170 -2.86 -20.15 7.69
CA GLY A 170 -2.63 -19.78 6.29
C GLY A 170 -2.73 -18.27 6.10
N ASP A 171 -2.18 -17.76 5.02
CA ASP A 171 -1.99 -16.33 4.78
C ASP A 171 -2.63 -15.80 3.48
N GLY A 172 -3.48 -16.60 2.85
CA GLY A 172 -4.14 -16.24 1.58
C GLY A 172 -5.47 -15.48 1.69
N LEU A 173 -5.93 -15.13 2.90
CA LEU A 173 -7.21 -14.43 3.05
C LEU A 173 -7.05 -12.92 2.87
N PRO A 174 -7.92 -12.25 2.08
CA PRO A 174 -7.84 -10.79 1.87
C PRO A 174 -7.86 -9.98 3.17
N ARG A 175 -8.66 -10.40 4.16
CA ARG A 175 -8.74 -9.75 5.47
C ARG A 175 -7.41 -9.74 6.24
N ASP A 176 -6.54 -10.71 5.94
CA ASP A 176 -5.24 -10.87 6.61
C ASP A 176 -4.12 -10.12 5.90
N LYS A 177 -4.40 -9.51 4.73
CA LYS A 177 -3.49 -8.60 4.03
C LYS A 177 -3.58 -7.20 4.62
N ASN A 178 -2.45 -6.61 4.99
CA ASN A 178 -2.42 -5.23 5.48
C ASN A 178 -1.13 -4.51 5.06
N HIS A 179 -1.17 -3.90 3.87
CA HIS A 179 -0.02 -3.17 3.35
C HIS A 179 0.45 -2.04 4.28
N TYR A 180 -0.43 -1.42 5.06
CA TYR A 180 -0.06 -0.37 6.03
C TYR A 180 0.98 -0.86 7.05
N LEU A 181 0.95 -2.16 7.35
CA LEU A 181 1.87 -2.84 8.28
C LEU A 181 2.96 -3.65 7.53
N SER A 182 3.15 -3.41 6.22
CA SER A 182 4.29 -3.95 5.47
C SER A 182 5.58 -3.22 5.81
N TYR A 183 6.71 -3.87 5.59
CA TYR A 183 8.03 -3.28 5.83
C TYR A 183 8.23 -1.95 5.10
N GLY A 184 7.75 -1.87 3.85
CA GLY A 184 7.85 -0.68 3.02
C GLY A 184 7.05 0.50 3.57
N ALA A 185 5.80 0.25 3.97
CA ALA A 185 4.94 1.28 4.54
C ALA A 185 5.41 1.75 5.93
N ILE A 186 5.94 0.85 6.75
CA ILE A 186 6.56 1.21 8.04
C ILE A 186 7.80 2.07 7.80
N THR A 187 8.69 1.69 6.88
CA THR A 187 9.88 2.46 6.50
C THR A 187 9.52 3.85 5.99
N ALA A 188 8.53 3.95 5.09
CA ALA A 188 8.11 5.24 4.54
C ALA A 188 7.62 6.20 5.63
N ARG A 189 6.81 5.71 6.57
CA ARG A 189 6.36 6.52 7.72
C ARG A 189 7.52 6.92 8.63
N ALA A 190 8.43 6.00 8.93
CA ALA A 190 9.62 6.29 9.76
C ALA A 190 10.51 7.37 9.14
N LEU A 191 10.57 7.45 7.81
CA LEU A 191 11.37 8.43 7.07
C LEU A 191 10.58 9.67 6.66
N ASN A 192 9.31 9.79 7.05
CA ASN A 192 8.39 10.82 6.57
C ASN A 192 8.43 10.95 5.04
N ALA A 193 8.24 9.84 4.34
CA ALA A 193 8.27 9.74 2.89
C ALA A 193 6.91 9.35 2.32
N GLU A 194 6.59 9.85 1.14
CA GLU A 194 5.50 9.36 0.31
C GLU A 194 5.90 8.04 -0.33
N LEU A 195 5.00 7.07 -0.39
CA LEU A 195 5.27 5.71 -0.87
C LEU A 195 4.37 5.34 -2.04
N HIS A 196 4.97 4.83 -3.11
CA HIS A 196 4.28 4.03 -4.11
C HIS A 196 4.77 2.57 -4.03
N THR A 197 3.85 1.62 -4.00
CA THR A 197 4.20 0.19 -3.99
C THR A 197 3.57 -0.50 -5.20
N ILE A 198 4.42 -1.03 -6.06
CA ILE A 198 4.08 -1.75 -7.27
C ILE A 198 4.40 -3.21 -6.98
N SER A 199 3.41 -3.94 -6.50
CA SER A 199 3.62 -5.32 -6.05
C SER A 199 2.41 -6.19 -6.35
N GLN A 200 2.70 -7.48 -6.56
CA GLN A 200 1.72 -8.51 -6.83
C GLN A 200 2.18 -9.82 -6.20
N SER A 201 1.32 -10.46 -5.42
CA SER A 201 1.60 -11.80 -4.86
C SER A 201 1.85 -12.81 -5.97
N GLY A 202 2.95 -13.55 -5.85
CA GLY A 202 3.31 -14.57 -6.83
C GLY A 202 4.13 -14.09 -8.02
N ILE A 203 4.45 -12.79 -8.12
CA ILE A 203 5.24 -12.25 -9.24
C ILE A 203 6.74 -12.52 -9.05
N GLY A 204 7.43 -12.84 -10.14
CA GLY A 204 8.88 -12.96 -10.20
C GLY A 204 9.47 -12.09 -11.32
N ILE A 205 10.78 -12.11 -11.45
CA ILE A 205 11.53 -11.42 -12.52
C ILE A 205 11.63 -12.28 -13.76
N MET A 206 11.85 -13.58 -13.62
CA MET A 206 11.99 -14.50 -14.73
C MET A 206 10.74 -15.35 -14.95
N VAL A 207 10.06 -15.70 -13.85
CA VAL A 207 8.90 -16.59 -13.85
C VAL A 207 7.99 -16.28 -12.67
N SER A 208 6.69 -16.31 -12.90
CA SER A 208 5.64 -16.06 -11.91
C SER A 208 4.71 -17.26 -11.73
N TRP A 209 3.86 -17.23 -10.74
CA TRP A 209 2.78 -18.22 -10.58
C TRP A 209 1.68 -18.08 -11.65
N PHE A 210 1.72 -17.01 -12.46
CA PHE A 210 0.81 -16.68 -13.56
C PHE A 210 1.62 -16.28 -14.81
N ASN A 211 0.97 -15.80 -15.86
CA ASN A 211 1.52 -15.65 -17.21
C ASN A 211 2.21 -14.32 -17.51
N PHE A 212 2.50 -13.50 -16.51
CA PHE A 212 3.30 -12.28 -16.65
C PHE A 212 4.32 -12.17 -15.50
N ILE A 213 5.34 -11.34 -15.73
CA ILE A 213 6.47 -11.14 -14.82
C ILE A 213 6.64 -9.66 -14.49
N MET A 214 7.39 -9.33 -13.44
CA MET A 214 7.58 -7.94 -13.03
C MET A 214 8.10 -7.02 -14.17
N PRO A 215 9.04 -7.41 -15.03
CA PRO A 215 9.45 -6.60 -16.18
C PRO A 215 8.33 -6.23 -17.16
N GLN A 216 7.19 -6.93 -17.14
CA GLN A 216 6.00 -6.66 -17.97
C GLN A 216 4.89 -5.92 -17.17
N PHE A 217 5.13 -5.65 -15.89
CA PHE A 217 4.12 -5.14 -14.98
C PHE A 217 4.51 -3.85 -14.26
N TYR A 218 5.82 -3.59 -14.15
CA TYR A 218 6.36 -2.47 -13.36
C TYR A 218 5.95 -1.09 -13.88
N ASP A 219 5.63 -0.96 -15.15
CA ASP A 219 5.25 0.27 -15.85
C ASP A 219 3.74 0.49 -15.95
N GLN A 220 2.94 -0.33 -15.27
CA GLN A 220 1.49 -0.21 -15.31
C GLN A 220 0.97 0.93 -14.42
N LEU A 221 -0.05 1.64 -14.92
CA LEU A 221 -0.86 2.56 -14.12
C LEU A 221 -1.79 1.79 -13.17
N SER A 222 -2.39 0.70 -13.66
CA SER A 222 -3.34 -0.13 -12.92
C SER A 222 -2.76 -1.51 -12.63
N ALA A 223 -2.94 -2.01 -11.41
CA ALA A 223 -2.64 -3.40 -11.05
C ALA A 223 -3.71 -4.40 -11.52
N VAL A 224 -4.79 -3.92 -12.11
CA VAL A 224 -5.95 -4.72 -12.57
C VAL A 224 -6.14 -4.49 -14.06
N GLY A 225 -6.45 -5.56 -14.80
CA GLY A 225 -6.69 -5.50 -16.24
C GLY A 225 -5.70 -6.34 -17.04
N ASN A 226 -5.48 -5.96 -18.28
CA ASN A 226 -4.71 -6.75 -19.26
C ASN A 226 -3.22 -6.37 -19.36
N ASN A 227 -2.68 -5.63 -18.39
CA ASN A 227 -1.32 -5.08 -18.41
C ASN A 227 -1.05 -4.17 -19.63
N ASP A 228 -2.06 -3.43 -20.06
CA ASP A 228 -2.01 -2.49 -21.20
C ASP A 228 -2.10 -1.01 -20.76
N SER A 229 -2.29 -0.76 -19.46
CA SER A 229 -2.23 0.58 -18.89
C SER A 229 -0.78 1.03 -18.75
N GLN A 230 -0.53 2.34 -18.90
CA GLN A 230 0.82 2.89 -18.83
C GLN A 230 0.90 3.94 -17.72
N TRP A 231 1.92 3.85 -16.88
CA TRP A 231 2.28 4.86 -15.91
C TRP A 231 3.19 5.92 -16.55
N ASP A 232 2.85 7.18 -16.35
CA ASP A 232 3.73 8.29 -16.73
C ASP A 232 4.74 8.56 -15.60
N PHE A 233 5.95 8.02 -15.73
CA PHE A 233 7.04 8.15 -14.77
C PHE A 233 7.49 9.61 -14.52
N SER A 234 7.13 10.54 -15.43
CA SER A 234 7.46 11.96 -15.27
C SER A 234 6.59 12.65 -14.23
N THR A 235 5.41 12.11 -13.92
CA THR A 235 4.43 12.72 -13.00
C THR A 235 4.84 12.64 -11.53
N TRP A 236 5.64 11.61 -11.18
CA TRP A 236 6.09 11.39 -9.82
C TRP A 236 7.43 10.66 -9.79
N THR A 237 8.48 11.32 -9.29
CA THR A 237 9.84 10.80 -9.29
C THR A 237 10.31 10.50 -7.88
N PRO A 238 10.66 9.23 -7.54
CA PRO A 238 11.21 8.86 -6.24
C PRO A 238 12.70 9.23 -6.15
N GLN A 239 13.16 9.55 -4.95
CA GLN A 239 14.59 9.62 -4.65
C GLN A 239 15.18 8.24 -4.32
N VAL A 240 14.34 7.31 -3.86
CA VAL A 240 14.74 5.94 -3.52
C VAL A 240 13.79 4.95 -4.20
N VAL A 241 14.37 3.96 -4.85
CA VAL A 241 13.64 2.78 -5.34
C VAL A 241 14.11 1.56 -4.57
N VAL A 242 13.18 0.72 -4.14
CA VAL A 242 13.48 -0.58 -3.52
C VAL A 242 12.99 -1.68 -4.45
N ILE A 243 13.84 -2.66 -4.75
CA ILE A 243 13.47 -3.85 -5.52
C ILE A 243 13.58 -5.05 -4.59
N ASN A 244 12.45 -5.60 -4.13
CA ASN A 244 12.40 -6.80 -3.30
C ASN A 244 11.67 -7.91 -4.05
N LEU A 245 12.42 -8.64 -4.86
CA LEU A 245 11.96 -9.67 -5.77
C LEU A 245 12.89 -10.87 -5.73
N MET A 246 12.65 -11.91 -6.52
CA MET A 246 13.37 -13.19 -6.62
C MET A 246 12.90 -14.26 -5.61
N GLN A 247 11.99 -13.96 -4.68
CA GLN A 247 11.44 -14.99 -3.82
C GLN A 247 10.65 -16.02 -4.62
N ASN A 248 9.77 -15.58 -5.53
CA ASN A 248 9.00 -16.49 -6.38
C ASN A 248 9.89 -17.22 -7.40
N ASP A 249 10.86 -16.51 -7.97
CA ASP A 249 11.84 -17.14 -8.85
C ASP A 249 12.60 -18.27 -8.14
N SER A 250 12.91 -18.13 -6.84
CA SER A 250 13.61 -19.15 -6.07
C SER A 250 12.84 -20.49 -5.97
N TRP A 251 11.54 -20.45 -6.04
CA TRP A 251 10.69 -21.63 -6.05
C TRP A 251 10.45 -22.18 -7.47
N LEU A 252 10.31 -21.28 -8.45
CA LEU A 252 9.79 -21.61 -9.77
C LEU A 252 10.90 -21.90 -10.79
N VAL A 253 12.06 -21.26 -10.69
CA VAL A 253 13.21 -21.49 -11.61
C VAL A 253 13.72 -22.94 -11.54
N PRO A 254 13.79 -23.60 -10.37
CA PRO A 254 14.19 -25.01 -10.31
C PRO A 254 13.15 -26.00 -10.91
N ASP A 255 11.91 -25.57 -11.14
CA ASP A 255 10.86 -26.42 -11.74
C ASP A 255 10.85 -26.32 -13.26
N PRO A 256 11.29 -27.38 -13.99
CA PRO A 256 11.33 -27.36 -15.46
C PRO A 256 9.96 -27.28 -16.13
N LYS A 257 8.88 -27.44 -15.39
CA LYS A 257 7.50 -27.22 -15.88
C LYS A 257 7.15 -25.73 -15.93
N ARG A 258 7.88 -24.92 -15.21
CA ARG A 258 7.66 -23.46 -15.12
C ARG A 258 8.53 -22.69 -16.10
N ILE A 259 9.80 -23.09 -16.20
CA ILE A 259 10.76 -22.50 -17.13
C ILE A 259 11.71 -23.58 -17.67
N SER A 260 11.84 -23.66 -18.99
CA SER A 260 12.69 -24.68 -19.66
C SER A 260 13.42 -24.05 -20.85
N PRO A 261 14.72 -24.28 -21.02
CA PRO A 261 15.61 -24.99 -20.08
C PRO A 261 15.74 -24.22 -18.76
N THR A 262 16.09 -24.94 -17.66
CA THR A 262 16.37 -24.30 -16.38
C THR A 262 17.49 -23.27 -16.53
N PRO A 263 17.26 -21.99 -16.15
CA PRO A 263 18.26 -20.95 -16.27
C PRO A 263 19.52 -21.24 -15.45
N THR A 264 20.65 -20.90 -16.04
CA THR A 264 21.94 -20.95 -15.32
C THR A 264 22.09 -19.74 -14.40
N GLU A 265 22.99 -19.82 -13.42
CA GLU A 265 23.30 -18.70 -12.52
C GLU A 265 23.61 -17.38 -13.27
N PRO A 266 24.48 -17.35 -14.32
CA PRO A 266 24.70 -16.13 -15.09
C PRO A 266 23.41 -15.56 -15.74
N GLN A 267 22.49 -16.42 -16.15
CA GLN A 267 21.22 -15.99 -16.75
C GLN A 267 20.27 -15.40 -15.69
N ILE A 268 20.26 -15.95 -14.47
CA ILE A 268 19.49 -15.42 -13.35
C ILE A 268 20.01 -14.03 -12.97
N ILE A 269 21.33 -13.90 -12.82
CA ILE A 269 21.99 -12.62 -12.51
C ILE A 269 21.70 -11.60 -13.63
N ALA A 270 21.82 -11.99 -14.88
CA ALA A 270 21.55 -11.10 -16.03
C ALA A 270 20.09 -10.63 -16.09
N ALA A 271 19.13 -11.49 -15.75
CA ALA A 271 17.71 -11.11 -15.71
C ALA A 271 17.44 -10.04 -14.64
N TYR A 272 18.03 -10.21 -13.46
CA TYR A 272 17.93 -9.21 -12.39
C TYR A 272 18.58 -7.89 -12.81
N GLN A 273 19.79 -7.92 -13.38
CA GLN A 273 20.48 -6.74 -13.92
C GLN A 273 19.63 -6.01 -14.97
N ALA A 274 18.99 -6.75 -15.88
CA ALA A 274 18.13 -6.17 -16.91
C ALA A 274 16.96 -5.40 -16.30
N PHE A 275 16.32 -5.95 -15.26
CA PHE A 275 15.24 -5.26 -14.57
C PHE A 275 15.73 -4.00 -13.83
N VAL A 276 16.87 -4.07 -13.13
CA VAL A 276 17.47 -2.90 -12.49
C VAL A 276 17.78 -1.80 -13.52
N LYS A 277 18.29 -2.17 -14.70
CA LYS A 277 18.54 -1.22 -15.79
C LYS A 277 17.26 -0.59 -16.33
N SER A 278 16.16 -1.33 -16.42
CA SER A 278 14.86 -0.77 -16.81
C SER A 278 14.39 0.28 -15.80
N VAL A 279 14.45 -0.03 -14.52
CA VAL A 279 14.11 0.93 -13.44
C VAL A 279 15.04 2.15 -13.45
N ARG A 280 16.34 1.94 -13.67
CA ARG A 280 17.34 3.01 -13.77
C ARG A 280 17.07 3.94 -14.96
N ALA A 281 16.57 3.42 -16.08
CA ALA A 281 16.22 4.24 -17.23
C ALA A 281 15.09 5.21 -16.92
N GLU A 282 14.10 4.79 -16.14
CA GLU A 282 12.99 5.64 -15.70
C GLU A 282 13.42 6.64 -14.62
N TYR A 283 14.32 6.23 -13.72
CA TYR A 283 14.76 7.03 -12.56
C TYR A 283 16.29 7.19 -12.52
N PRO A 284 16.88 8.02 -13.42
CA PRO A 284 18.33 8.12 -13.57
C PRO A 284 19.08 8.55 -12.30
N ASN A 285 18.40 9.27 -11.42
CA ASN A 285 19.01 9.86 -10.23
C ASN A 285 18.67 9.15 -8.92
N ALA A 286 17.76 8.17 -8.92
CA ALA A 286 17.33 7.51 -7.70
C ALA A 286 18.44 6.63 -7.09
N GLN A 287 18.48 6.53 -5.77
CA GLN A 287 19.16 5.43 -5.10
C GLN A 287 18.33 4.16 -5.28
N ILE A 288 18.91 3.09 -5.80
CA ILE A 288 18.21 1.81 -5.93
C ILE A 288 18.75 0.84 -4.88
N VAL A 289 17.87 0.42 -3.99
CA VAL A 289 18.14 -0.59 -2.95
C VAL A 289 17.63 -1.93 -3.44
N CYS A 290 18.54 -2.81 -3.84
CA CYS A 290 18.26 -4.17 -4.26
C CYS A 290 18.09 -5.04 -3.01
N ALA A 291 16.85 -5.32 -2.64
CA ALA A 291 16.49 -6.11 -1.46
C ALA A 291 16.14 -7.55 -1.83
N LEU A 292 16.28 -8.47 -0.90
CA LEU A 292 15.76 -9.83 -0.99
C LEU A 292 15.28 -10.30 0.38
N GLY A 293 14.13 -10.92 0.42
CA GLY A 293 13.61 -11.62 1.60
C GLY A 293 12.27 -11.08 2.06
N SER A 294 11.72 -11.67 3.08
CA SER A 294 12.35 -12.48 4.16
C SER A 294 11.76 -13.91 4.26
N MET A 295 11.56 -14.60 3.17
CA MET A 295 11.17 -16.01 3.19
C MET A 295 12.40 -16.89 2.85
N ASP A 296 12.19 -18.14 2.43
CA ASP A 296 13.24 -19.14 2.28
C ASP A 296 14.28 -18.86 1.19
N ALA A 297 14.04 -17.89 0.27
CA ALA A 297 15.10 -17.39 -0.61
C ALA A 297 16.31 -16.84 0.17
N THR A 298 16.11 -16.43 1.42
CA THR A 298 17.19 -15.95 2.30
C THR A 298 17.56 -16.93 3.43
N LYS A 299 17.04 -18.16 3.35
CA LYS A 299 17.41 -19.22 4.28
C LYS A 299 18.90 -19.54 4.17
N ALA A 300 19.53 -19.92 5.29
CA ALA A 300 20.93 -20.32 5.32
C ALA A 300 21.24 -21.41 4.26
N GLY A 301 22.27 -21.17 3.44
CA GLY A 301 22.67 -22.03 2.33
C GLY A 301 21.95 -21.73 0.99
N SER A 302 21.05 -20.75 0.93
CA SER A 302 20.47 -20.27 -0.31
C SER A 302 21.48 -19.50 -1.15
N SER A 303 21.51 -19.73 -2.47
CA SER A 303 22.34 -18.98 -3.41
C SER A 303 21.73 -17.65 -3.84
N TRP A 304 20.45 -17.42 -3.60
CA TRP A 304 19.71 -16.28 -4.15
C TRP A 304 20.20 -14.91 -3.67
N PRO A 305 20.61 -14.72 -2.40
CA PRO A 305 21.27 -13.48 -1.97
C PRO A 305 22.52 -13.17 -2.81
N GLY A 306 23.35 -14.19 -3.08
CA GLY A 306 24.56 -14.05 -3.90
C GLY A 306 24.26 -13.63 -5.34
N TYR A 307 23.14 -14.02 -5.92
CA TYR A 307 22.75 -13.59 -7.28
C TYR A 307 22.39 -12.10 -7.31
N VAL A 308 21.68 -11.61 -6.30
CA VAL A 308 21.35 -10.18 -6.18
C VAL A 308 22.62 -9.36 -5.93
N GLU A 309 23.48 -9.81 -5.04
CA GLU A 309 24.77 -9.15 -4.74
C GLU A 309 25.70 -9.11 -5.96
N ALA A 310 25.79 -10.21 -6.71
CA ALA A 310 26.57 -10.28 -7.95
C ALA A 310 26.01 -9.33 -9.01
N ALA A 311 24.68 -9.25 -9.16
CA ALA A 311 24.05 -8.32 -10.09
C ALA A 311 24.37 -6.87 -9.74
N VAL A 312 24.28 -6.48 -8.48
CA VAL A 312 24.62 -5.13 -8.02
C VAL A 312 26.10 -4.83 -8.21
N SER A 313 26.98 -5.78 -7.87
CA SER A 313 28.43 -5.65 -8.07
C SER A 313 28.79 -5.43 -9.56
N ASN A 314 28.18 -6.20 -10.45
CA ASN A 314 28.41 -6.08 -11.90
C ASN A 314 27.97 -4.70 -12.40
N LEU A 315 26.76 -4.24 -12.03
CA LEU A 315 26.24 -2.94 -12.45
C LEU A 315 27.07 -1.78 -11.86
N THR A 316 27.57 -1.92 -10.64
CA THR A 316 28.48 -0.94 -10.02
C THR A 316 29.80 -0.88 -10.79
N ASN A 317 30.36 -2.01 -11.22
CA ASN A 317 31.54 -2.07 -12.06
C ASN A 317 31.31 -1.48 -13.47
N GLU A 318 30.07 -1.53 -13.97
CA GLU A 318 29.65 -0.86 -15.20
C GLU A 318 29.46 0.67 -15.02
N GLY A 319 29.55 1.19 -13.80
CA GLY A 319 29.53 2.63 -13.49
C GLY A 319 28.29 3.13 -12.74
N ASP A 320 27.33 2.27 -12.38
CA ASP A 320 26.17 2.68 -11.57
C ASP A 320 26.53 2.69 -10.07
N SER A 321 26.95 3.85 -9.57
CA SER A 321 27.35 4.04 -8.16
C SER A 321 26.18 4.26 -7.19
N ARG A 322 24.93 4.25 -7.67
CA ARG A 322 23.73 4.50 -6.84
C ARG A 322 22.95 3.23 -6.58
N LEU A 323 23.65 2.12 -6.36
CA LEU A 323 23.11 0.82 -6.03
C LEU A 323 23.58 0.39 -4.64
N SER A 324 22.71 -0.29 -3.92
CA SER A 324 23.05 -0.97 -2.66
C SER A 324 22.23 -2.24 -2.49
N THR A 325 22.62 -3.10 -1.56
CA THR A 325 21.96 -4.37 -1.28
C THR A 325 21.48 -4.45 0.14
N VAL A 326 20.31 -5.02 0.37
CA VAL A 326 19.78 -5.37 1.70
C VAL A 326 19.19 -6.78 1.64
N VAL A 327 19.70 -7.68 2.49
CA VAL A 327 19.15 -9.03 2.63
C VAL A 327 18.37 -9.09 3.95
N PHE A 328 17.05 -9.30 3.86
CA PHE A 328 16.23 -9.49 5.04
C PHE A 328 16.39 -10.91 5.56
N PRO A 329 16.50 -11.10 6.89
CA PRO A 329 16.64 -12.44 7.47
C PRO A 329 15.46 -13.34 7.13
N PHE A 330 15.71 -14.63 6.94
CA PHE A 330 14.66 -15.62 6.82
C PHE A 330 13.70 -15.57 8.02
N ASN A 331 12.41 -15.53 7.77
CA ASN A 331 11.38 -15.40 8.79
C ASN A 331 11.23 -16.63 9.73
N GLY A 332 11.92 -17.73 9.43
CA GLY A 332 11.98 -18.94 10.28
C GLY A 332 10.87 -19.96 10.06
N TYR A 333 9.91 -19.72 9.14
CA TYR A 333 8.80 -20.63 8.84
C TYR A 333 8.31 -20.49 7.39
N GLY A 334 7.34 -21.31 6.99
CA GLY A 334 6.93 -21.43 5.59
C GLY A 334 5.82 -20.46 5.12
N GLN A 335 5.27 -19.63 6.00
CA GLN A 335 4.28 -18.62 5.64
C GLN A 335 4.94 -17.26 5.39
N HIS A 336 4.15 -16.29 4.91
CA HIS A 336 4.60 -14.92 4.75
C HIS A 336 4.94 -14.27 6.10
N PRO A 337 5.84 -13.26 6.11
CA PRO A 337 6.22 -12.53 7.32
C PRO A 337 4.99 -11.94 8.03
N ARG A 338 4.98 -12.01 9.35
CA ARG A 338 3.99 -11.33 10.19
C ARG A 338 4.47 -9.93 10.55
N VAL A 339 3.62 -9.14 11.19
CA VAL A 339 3.90 -7.71 11.49
C VAL A 339 5.24 -7.52 12.21
N ASN A 340 5.59 -8.38 13.17
CA ASN A 340 6.86 -8.28 13.90
C ASN A 340 8.07 -8.44 12.97
N GLN A 341 8.01 -9.36 12.00
CA GLN A 341 9.09 -9.55 11.02
C GLN A 341 9.11 -8.40 10.00
N HIS A 342 7.94 -7.88 9.59
CA HIS A 342 7.88 -6.66 8.81
C HIS A 342 8.50 -5.46 9.53
N THR A 343 8.29 -5.34 10.84
CA THR A 343 8.91 -4.27 11.65
C THR A 343 10.44 -4.41 11.64
N SER A 344 10.96 -5.62 11.88
CA SER A 344 12.42 -5.85 11.82
C SER A 344 13.01 -5.59 10.43
N ASN A 345 12.30 -5.98 9.36
CA ASN A 345 12.74 -5.69 7.98
C ASN A 345 12.71 -4.18 7.70
N ALA A 346 11.72 -3.46 8.24
CA ALA A 346 11.62 -2.01 8.10
C ALA A 346 12.77 -1.28 8.80
N GLU A 347 13.21 -1.75 9.96
CA GLU A 347 14.38 -1.20 10.65
C GLU A 347 15.64 -1.31 9.78
N LEU A 348 15.87 -2.49 9.18
CA LEU A 348 17.02 -2.71 8.28
C LEU A 348 16.93 -1.83 7.02
N LEU A 349 15.75 -1.77 6.38
CA LEU A 349 15.56 -0.95 5.19
C LEU A 349 15.70 0.54 5.50
N THR A 350 15.16 1.00 6.62
CA THR A 350 15.30 2.39 7.08
C THR A 350 16.77 2.78 7.23
N GLN A 351 17.56 1.95 7.91
CA GLN A 351 18.99 2.17 8.07
C GLN A 351 19.73 2.20 6.73
N ALA A 352 19.43 1.28 5.83
CA ALA A 352 20.04 1.24 4.50
C ALA A 352 19.72 2.51 3.69
N ILE A 353 18.46 2.95 3.69
CA ILE A 353 18.06 4.18 3.01
C ILE A 353 18.74 5.40 3.62
N GLN A 354 18.82 5.49 4.96
CA GLN A 354 19.51 6.58 5.64
C GLN A 354 21.01 6.64 5.26
N GLN A 355 21.66 5.49 5.12
CA GLN A 355 23.09 5.42 4.73
C GLN A 355 23.31 5.99 3.32
N VAL A 356 22.43 5.68 2.36
CA VAL A 356 22.63 6.09 0.96
C VAL A 356 22.07 7.48 0.64
N THR A 357 21.17 8.01 1.47
CA THR A 357 20.51 9.30 1.23
C THR A 357 20.91 10.40 2.20
N GLY A 358 21.39 10.04 3.38
CA GLY A 358 21.58 10.96 4.51
C GLY A 358 20.27 11.43 5.16
N TRP A 359 19.13 10.79 4.86
CA TRP A 359 17.85 11.14 5.51
C TRP A 359 17.90 10.82 7.01
N ARG A 360 17.28 11.68 7.81
CA ARG A 360 17.20 11.52 9.26
C ARG A 360 15.76 11.45 9.69
#